data_b16ac21dd7ef8be1358a2c0d1b890476
#
_entry.id   b16ac21dd7ef8be1358a2c0d1b890476
#
_cell.length_a   1.000
_cell.length_b   1.000
_cell.length_c   1.000
_cell.angle_alpha   90.00
_cell.angle_beta   90.00
_cell.angle_gamma   90.00
#
_symmetry.space_group_name_H-M   'P 1'
#
loop_
_entity.id
_entity.type
_entity.pdbx_description
1 polymer ?
#
loop_
_entity_poly.entity_id
_entity_poly.type
_entity_poly.pdbx_seq_one_letter_code
_entity_poly.pdbx_strand_id
1 'polypeptide(L)'
;MKKIRNLFALALALCLVCGVAMAESTQAAATAHKAAGVVIDGKLDEWNLNDPLVLDGGPVITLDAATAAWNNGDAEYNSQLVRDEHFWNGTDDLSAKVYVAWDEEWLYIGADVTEDSIFGAIEMLPMDGMDNFQLYLSTNPAEDPARTEYATNDFKVFLIIDGEYWDTAFDRNMVPKEKRERFISKGTDGGENVLTEGYEVAATQTTTGFIYEARIAWANFANRNIAQYTPAVGDTINFDFLITDISYPCPGTEYIPQMAWTGTIAIDTNPSQWGRLTFAE
;
A
#
# COMPACT_ATOMS: atom_id res chain seq x y z
N MET A 1 -77.24 34.64 11.58
CA MET A 1 -76.61 34.11 10.34
C MET A 1 -75.24 34.74 10.23
N LYS A 2 -74.22 34.10 10.70
CA LYS A 2 -72.83 34.55 10.60
C LYS A 2 -72.01 33.54 9.76
N LYS A 3 -71.47 34.01 8.67
CA LYS A 3 -70.60 33.22 7.76
C LYS A 3 -69.24 33.07 8.41
N ILE A 4 -68.82 31.85 8.67
CA ILE A 4 -67.50 31.50 9.09
C ILE A 4 -66.67 31.28 7.81
N ARG A 5 -65.65 32.12 7.58
CA ARG A 5 -64.66 31.95 6.51
C ARG A 5 -63.54 31.11 7.06
N ASN A 6 -63.39 29.92 6.47
CA ASN A 6 -62.26 29.08 6.76
C ASN A 6 -61.01 29.66 6.05
N LEU A 7 -60.02 30.03 6.86
CA LEU A 7 -58.70 30.35 6.42
C LEU A 7 -57.89 29.02 6.42
N PHE A 8 -57.58 28.49 5.24
CA PHE A 8 -56.57 27.47 5.11
C PHE A 8 -55.21 28.13 5.18
N ALA A 9 -54.51 27.94 6.30
CA ALA A 9 -53.10 28.24 6.41
C ALA A 9 -52.32 27.11 5.77
N LEU A 10 -51.70 27.35 4.60
CA LEU A 10 -50.78 26.46 3.94
C LEU A 10 -49.42 26.57 4.64
N ALA A 11 -49.13 25.65 5.55
CA ALA A 11 -47.82 25.55 6.17
C ALA A 11 -46.86 24.90 5.13
N LEU A 12 -46.07 25.74 4.49
CA LEU A 12 -44.95 25.28 3.64
C LEU A 12 -43.85 24.79 4.56
N ALA A 13 -43.77 23.47 4.77
CA ALA A 13 -42.63 22.84 5.45
C ALA A 13 -41.42 22.90 4.53
N LEU A 14 -40.56 23.88 4.78
CA LEU A 14 -39.24 23.95 4.16
C LEU A 14 -38.39 22.87 4.80
N CYS A 15 -38.33 21.69 4.20
CA CYS A 15 -37.33 20.69 4.52
C CYS A 15 -35.96 21.26 4.09
N LEU A 16 -35.25 21.87 5.03
CA LEU A 16 -33.80 22.03 4.89
C LEU A 16 -33.20 20.62 4.88
N VAL A 17 -32.98 20.09 3.70
CA VAL A 17 -32.01 19.02 3.51
C VAL A 17 -30.65 19.66 3.76
N CYS A 18 -30.17 19.61 4.99
CA CYS A 18 -28.73 19.72 5.25
C CYS A 18 -28.08 18.56 4.54
N GLY A 19 -27.74 18.76 3.26
CA GLY A 19 -26.74 17.94 2.61
C GLY A 19 -25.45 18.14 3.41
N VAL A 20 -25.13 17.20 4.27
CA VAL A 20 -23.77 17.01 4.71
C VAL A 20 -23.06 16.69 3.41
N ALA A 21 -22.37 17.68 2.84
CA ALA A 21 -21.36 17.42 1.85
C ALA A 21 -20.30 16.58 2.60
N MET A 22 -20.40 15.28 2.48
CA MET A 22 -19.27 14.41 2.75
C MET A 22 -18.23 14.97 1.81
N ALA A 23 -17.15 15.54 2.35
CA ALA A 23 -15.99 15.80 1.56
C ALA A 23 -15.65 14.46 0.89
N GLU A 24 -15.77 14.41 -0.44
CA GLU A 24 -15.21 13.28 -1.17
C GLU A 24 -13.78 13.21 -0.70
N SER A 25 -13.43 12.14 0.00
CA SER A 25 -12.05 11.78 0.24
C SER A 25 -11.45 11.66 -1.15
N THR A 26 -10.70 12.66 -1.58
CA THR A 26 -9.95 12.58 -2.83
C THR A 26 -8.88 11.55 -2.57
N GLN A 27 -9.10 10.32 -3.05
CA GLN A 27 -8.09 9.27 -2.99
C GLN A 27 -6.80 9.82 -3.57
N ALA A 28 -5.67 9.54 -2.94
CA ALA A 28 -4.38 9.91 -3.48
C ALA A 28 -4.25 9.35 -4.90
N ALA A 29 -3.64 10.09 -5.79
CA ALA A 29 -3.51 9.74 -7.20
C ALA A 29 -2.04 9.75 -7.62
N ALA A 30 -1.66 8.74 -8.39
CA ALA A 30 -0.34 8.60 -8.95
C ALA A 30 -0.39 8.14 -10.42
N THR A 31 0.74 8.24 -11.09
CA THR A 31 0.92 7.81 -12.46
C THR A 31 2.01 6.73 -12.53
N ALA A 32 1.69 5.60 -13.15
CA ALA A 32 2.67 4.62 -13.56
C ALA A 32 3.04 4.88 -15.02
N HIS A 33 4.30 5.14 -15.29
CA HIS A 33 4.80 5.35 -16.64
C HIS A 33 5.18 4.02 -17.29
N LYS A 34 5.09 3.97 -18.61
CA LYS A 34 5.46 2.78 -19.37
C LYS A 34 6.96 2.51 -19.18
N ALA A 35 7.30 1.27 -18.85
CA ALA A 35 8.68 0.85 -18.63
C ALA A 35 9.47 0.95 -19.95
N ALA A 36 10.62 1.59 -19.92
CA ALA A 36 11.49 1.77 -21.08
C ALA A 36 12.88 1.17 -20.80
N GLY A 37 12.96 -0.14 -20.85
CA GLY A 37 14.23 -0.86 -20.68
C GLY A 37 14.66 -1.03 -19.23
N VAL A 38 13.74 -1.01 -18.28
CA VAL A 38 13.99 -1.29 -16.86
C VAL A 38 14.61 -2.68 -16.71
N VAL A 39 15.72 -2.75 -16.04
CA VAL A 39 16.43 -3.99 -15.67
C VAL A 39 16.36 -4.13 -14.14
N ILE A 40 16.06 -5.31 -13.66
CA ILE A 40 16.01 -5.58 -12.21
C ILE A 40 17.41 -5.96 -11.74
N ASP A 41 18.22 -4.98 -11.35
CA ASP A 41 19.62 -5.17 -10.97
C ASP A 41 20.01 -4.49 -9.63
N GLY A 42 19.03 -3.92 -8.93
CA GLY A 42 19.21 -3.21 -7.66
C GLY A 42 19.63 -1.76 -7.83
N LYS A 43 19.33 -1.14 -8.99
CA LYS A 43 19.60 0.28 -9.28
C LYS A 43 18.38 0.91 -9.96
N LEU A 44 18.31 2.23 -9.87
CA LEU A 44 17.23 3.00 -10.49
C LEU A 44 17.69 3.82 -11.71
N ASP A 45 18.80 3.43 -12.34
CA ASP A 45 19.41 4.22 -13.42
C ASP A 45 18.53 4.31 -14.67
N GLU A 46 17.69 3.28 -14.94
CA GLU A 46 16.78 3.22 -16.10
C GLU A 46 15.36 3.67 -15.78
N TRP A 47 15.10 4.03 -14.52
CA TRP A 47 13.76 4.38 -14.10
C TRP A 47 13.40 5.83 -14.43
N ASN A 48 12.13 6.05 -14.72
CA ASN A 48 11.57 7.38 -14.68
C ASN A 48 11.36 7.80 -13.22
N LEU A 49 12.24 8.63 -12.70
CA LEU A 49 12.24 9.09 -11.32
C LEU A 49 11.32 10.31 -11.08
N ASN A 50 10.46 10.64 -12.05
CA ASN A 50 9.43 11.66 -11.83
C ASN A 50 8.23 11.04 -11.10
N ASP A 51 7.54 11.86 -10.34
CA ASP A 51 6.28 11.53 -9.66
C ASP A 51 6.35 10.31 -8.73
N PRO A 52 7.34 10.22 -7.80
CA PRO A 52 7.39 9.15 -6.82
C PRO A 52 6.17 9.14 -5.90
N LEU A 53 5.79 7.96 -5.44
CA LEU A 53 4.99 7.83 -4.23
C LEU A 53 5.92 8.13 -3.07
N VAL A 54 5.65 9.19 -2.31
CA VAL A 54 6.50 9.61 -1.19
C VAL A 54 5.91 9.06 0.11
N LEU A 55 6.75 8.34 0.85
CA LEU A 55 6.46 7.84 2.18
C LEU A 55 7.48 8.49 3.13
N ASP A 56 7.04 9.46 3.91
CA ASP A 56 7.88 10.26 4.82
C ASP A 56 7.16 10.57 6.15
N GLY A 57 6.15 9.77 6.49
CA GLY A 57 5.28 9.96 7.63
C GLY A 57 4.05 10.81 7.31
N GLY A 58 4.08 11.56 6.22
CA GLY A 58 3.00 12.45 5.82
C GLY A 58 2.75 13.60 6.80
N PRO A 59 1.74 14.42 6.59
CA PRO A 59 1.39 15.50 7.49
C PRO A 59 0.86 14.98 8.83
N VAL A 60 1.18 15.69 9.90
CA VAL A 60 0.57 15.44 11.20
C VAL A 60 -0.91 15.83 11.16
N ILE A 61 -1.76 14.92 11.58
CA ILE A 61 -3.21 15.12 11.69
C ILE A 61 -3.65 15.01 13.14
N THR A 62 -4.77 15.64 13.46
CA THR A 62 -5.39 15.51 14.80
C THR A 62 -6.46 14.43 14.75
N LEU A 63 -6.34 13.44 15.63
CA LEU A 63 -7.30 12.37 15.78
C LEU A 63 -8.51 12.82 16.61
N ASP A 64 -9.68 12.27 16.32
CA ASP A 64 -10.79 12.38 17.25
C ASP A 64 -10.51 11.61 18.55
N ALA A 65 -11.26 11.93 19.62
CA ALA A 65 -11.00 11.39 20.94
C ALA A 65 -11.12 9.85 21.04
N ALA A 66 -11.92 9.21 20.18
CA ALA A 66 -12.06 7.76 20.17
C ALA A 66 -10.87 7.09 19.49
N THR A 67 -10.43 7.63 18.36
CA THR A 67 -9.25 7.16 17.64
C THR A 67 -7.97 7.42 18.44
N ALA A 68 -7.85 8.60 19.06
CA ALA A 68 -6.73 8.91 19.96
C ALA A 68 -6.67 7.95 21.16
N ALA A 69 -7.81 7.60 21.75
CA ALA A 69 -7.85 6.64 22.86
C ALA A 69 -7.40 5.23 22.43
N TRP A 70 -7.70 4.85 21.20
CA TRP A 70 -7.22 3.60 20.63
C TRP A 70 -5.72 3.64 20.29
N ASN A 71 -5.21 4.84 19.95
CA ASN A 71 -3.80 5.10 19.65
C ASN A 71 -3.03 5.57 20.88
N ASN A 72 -3.13 4.86 22.00
CA ASN A 72 -2.44 5.14 23.27
C ASN A 72 -2.70 6.52 23.88
N GLY A 73 -3.68 7.26 23.40
CA GLY A 73 -4.06 8.57 23.89
C GLY A 73 -3.44 9.76 23.15
N ASP A 74 -2.63 9.51 22.14
CA ASP A 74 -2.05 10.59 21.34
C ASP A 74 -3.08 11.22 20.43
N ALA A 75 -3.20 12.54 20.53
CA ALA A 75 -4.14 13.32 19.76
C ALA A 75 -3.56 13.78 18.41
N GLU A 76 -2.26 13.68 18.23
CA GLU A 76 -1.56 14.01 16.98
C GLU A 76 -0.93 12.74 16.41
N TYR A 77 -0.94 12.61 15.09
CA TYR A 77 -0.54 11.40 14.41
C TYR A 77 0.01 11.71 13.02
N ASN A 78 1.08 11.06 12.64
CA ASN A 78 1.63 11.16 11.29
C ASN A 78 0.76 10.35 10.33
N SER A 79 0.14 11.01 9.37
CA SER A 79 -0.98 10.44 8.61
C SER A 79 -0.65 9.21 7.77
N GLN A 80 0.60 8.99 7.40
CA GLN A 80 1.02 7.80 6.67
C GLN A 80 1.40 6.61 7.57
N LEU A 81 1.57 6.82 8.88
CA LEU A 81 1.86 5.74 9.82
C LEU A 81 0.58 5.02 10.19
N VAL A 82 0.43 3.81 9.74
CA VAL A 82 -0.81 3.03 9.90
C VAL A 82 -0.74 2.03 11.05
N ARG A 83 0.44 1.85 11.63
CA ARG A 83 0.68 0.98 12.79
C ARG A 83 1.93 1.42 13.54
N ASP A 84 1.87 1.30 14.88
CA ASP A 84 2.99 1.43 15.82
C ASP A 84 3.85 2.71 15.65
N GLU A 85 3.20 3.86 15.36
CA GLU A 85 3.82 5.16 15.13
C GLU A 85 4.89 5.55 16.18
N HIS A 86 4.70 5.17 17.45
CA HIS A 86 5.63 5.51 18.53
C HIS A 86 7.04 4.97 18.36
N PHE A 87 7.21 4.00 17.48
CA PHE A 87 8.50 3.38 17.19
C PHE A 87 9.16 3.93 15.95
N TRP A 88 8.47 4.78 15.20
CA TRP A 88 9.05 5.53 14.11
C TRP A 88 9.74 6.80 14.63
N ASN A 89 11.04 6.92 14.37
CA ASN A 89 11.88 8.01 14.86
C ASN A 89 12.15 9.08 13.80
N GLY A 90 11.32 9.16 12.77
CA GLY A 90 11.44 10.15 11.71
C GLY A 90 11.98 9.58 10.39
N THR A 91 12.19 10.46 9.42
CA THR A 91 12.55 10.06 8.05
C THR A 91 13.93 9.42 7.90
N ASP A 92 14.80 9.55 8.91
CA ASP A 92 16.10 8.89 8.93
C ASP A 92 15.98 7.42 9.41
N ASP A 93 14.92 7.10 10.13
CA ASP A 93 14.55 5.77 10.59
C ASP A 93 13.87 4.98 9.45
N LEU A 94 12.75 5.50 8.96
CA LEU A 94 12.08 4.96 7.79
C LEU A 94 11.52 6.07 6.91
N SER A 95 11.87 6.05 5.65
CA SER A 95 11.19 6.80 4.58
C SER A 95 11.47 6.18 3.22
N ALA A 96 10.65 6.48 2.23
CA ALA A 96 10.88 5.96 0.89
C ALA A 96 10.33 6.86 -0.22
N LYS A 97 10.95 6.72 -1.40
CA LYS A 97 10.40 7.14 -2.68
C LYS A 97 10.17 5.89 -3.51
N VAL A 98 8.92 5.65 -3.87
CA VAL A 98 8.53 4.47 -4.63
C VAL A 98 8.10 4.88 -6.02
N TYR A 99 8.60 4.19 -7.00
CA TYR A 99 8.33 4.40 -8.41
C TYR A 99 7.58 3.20 -8.96
N VAL A 100 6.54 3.45 -9.72
CA VAL A 100 5.75 2.40 -10.36
C VAL A 100 5.86 2.56 -11.86
N ALA A 101 6.22 1.49 -12.54
CA ALA A 101 6.21 1.43 -13.99
C ALA A 101 5.47 0.17 -14.46
N TRP A 102 5.16 0.11 -15.74
CA TRP A 102 4.39 -0.98 -16.30
C TRP A 102 4.70 -1.21 -17.78
N ASP A 103 4.43 -2.42 -18.23
CA ASP A 103 4.23 -2.75 -19.62
C ASP A 103 3.08 -3.79 -19.74
N GLU A 104 2.86 -4.34 -20.90
CA GLU A 104 1.76 -5.28 -21.15
C GLU A 104 1.98 -6.64 -20.46
N GLU A 105 3.20 -6.92 -20.01
CA GLU A 105 3.58 -8.18 -19.35
C GLU A 105 3.81 -8.03 -17.86
N TRP A 106 4.36 -6.88 -17.42
CA TRP A 106 4.89 -6.70 -16.07
C TRP A 106 4.39 -5.43 -15.37
N LEU A 107 4.19 -5.55 -14.07
CA LEU A 107 4.20 -4.43 -13.11
C LEU A 107 5.60 -4.32 -12.52
N TYR A 108 6.15 -3.11 -12.48
CA TYR A 108 7.46 -2.82 -11.93
C TYR A 108 7.34 -1.91 -10.73
N ILE A 109 8.13 -2.22 -9.70
CA ILE A 109 8.26 -1.41 -8.49
C ILE A 109 9.73 -1.12 -8.27
N GLY A 110 10.10 0.15 -8.18
CA GLY A 110 11.42 0.60 -7.74
C GLY A 110 11.27 1.42 -6.47
N ALA A 111 12.15 1.23 -5.50
CA ALA A 111 12.11 1.99 -4.26
C ALA A 111 13.51 2.43 -3.84
N ASP A 112 13.62 3.71 -3.47
CA ASP A 112 14.78 4.28 -2.76
C ASP A 112 14.35 4.45 -1.31
N VAL A 113 14.88 3.62 -0.43
CA VAL A 113 14.47 3.51 0.97
C VAL A 113 15.58 3.99 1.88
N THR A 114 15.24 4.89 2.78
CA THR A 114 16.04 5.21 3.96
C THR A 114 15.56 4.32 5.09
N GLU A 115 16.47 3.60 5.71
CA GLU A 115 16.20 2.61 6.76
C GLU A 115 17.46 2.43 7.61
N ASP A 116 17.34 2.58 8.91
CA ASP A 116 18.50 2.52 9.81
C ASP A 116 18.86 1.09 10.25
N SER A 117 17.91 0.16 10.17
CA SER A 117 18.12 -1.25 10.51
C SER A 117 17.29 -2.17 9.62
N ILE A 118 17.93 -3.11 8.93
CA ILE A 118 17.26 -3.98 7.97
C ILE A 118 17.16 -5.40 8.54
N PHE A 119 15.93 -5.85 8.74
CA PHE A 119 15.61 -7.19 9.19
C PHE A 119 14.85 -7.97 8.11
N GLY A 120 15.61 -8.60 7.25
CA GLY A 120 15.07 -9.48 6.22
C GLY A 120 14.52 -10.80 6.77
N ALA A 121 14.27 -11.73 5.87
CA ALA A 121 13.61 -13.00 6.17
C ALA A 121 14.28 -13.81 7.29
N ILE A 122 13.55 -14.02 8.38
CA ILE A 122 13.91 -14.86 9.50
C ILE A 122 12.89 -15.99 9.64
N GLU A 123 13.31 -17.25 9.66
CA GLU A 123 12.43 -18.42 9.63
C GLU A 123 11.38 -18.46 10.77
N MET A 124 11.64 -17.76 11.86
CA MET A 124 10.81 -17.79 13.05
C MET A 124 9.73 -16.70 13.10
N LEU A 125 9.75 -15.75 12.19
CA LEU A 125 8.79 -14.66 12.16
C LEU A 125 7.75 -14.86 11.04
N PRO A 126 6.48 -14.51 11.29
CA PRO A 126 5.51 -14.39 10.21
C PRO A 126 5.95 -13.30 9.22
N MET A 127 5.43 -13.32 7.99
CA MET A 127 5.83 -12.37 6.95
C MET A 127 5.59 -10.90 7.33
N ASP A 128 4.56 -10.64 8.11
CA ASP A 128 4.24 -9.32 8.67
C ASP A 128 5.11 -8.94 9.87
N GLY A 129 5.96 -9.84 10.31
CA GLY A 129 6.97 -9.64 11.36
C GLY A 129 8.40 -9.48 10.82
N MET A 130 8.56 -9.10 9.58
CA MET A 130 9.85 -8.84 8.90
C MET A 130 9.73 -7.57 8.07
N ASP A 131 10.86 -6.93 7.75
CA ASP A 131 10.85 -5.85 6.78
C ASP A 131 10.30 -6.35 5.46
N ASN A 132 9.29 -5.69 4.98
CA ASN A 132 8.63 -6.09 3.76
C ASN A 132 7.94 -4.91 3.08
N PHE A 133 7.71 -5.08 1.80
CA PHE A 133 6.77 -4.26 1.05
C PHE A 133 5.46 -5.00 0.86
N GLN A 134 4.37 -4.26 0.92
CA GLN A 134 3.04 -4.76 0.64
C GLN A 134 2.42 -3.92 -0.47
N LEU A 135 2.03 -4.57 -1.54
CA LEU A 135 1.28 -3.95 -2.62
C LEU A 135 -0.19 -4.32 -2.47
N TYR A 136 -1.05 -3.34 -2.63
CA TYR A 136 -2.50 -3.51 -2.70
C TYR A 136 -2.95 -3.03 -4.07
N LEU A 137 -3.56 -3.87 -4.86
CA LEU A 137 -3.99 -3.48 -6.20
C LEU A 137 -5.24 -4.22 -6.67
N SER A 138 -5.99 -3.54 -7.52
CA SER A 138 -7.07 -4.13 -8.29
C SER A 138 -6.63 -4.37 -9.73
N THR A 139 -6.99 -5.51 -10.31
CA THR A 139 -6.74 -5.79 -11.73
C THR A 139 -7.98 -5.56 -12.59
N ASN A 140 -8.93 -4.79 -12.11
CA ASN A 140 -10.13 -4.42 -12.86
C ASN A 140 -10.36 -2.90 -12.82
N PRO A 141 -9.99 -2.16 -13.88
CA PRO A 141 -10.23 -0.70 -13.94
C PRO A 141 -11.70 -0.30 -13.84
N ALA A 142 -12.64 -1.22 -14.14
CA ALA A 142 -14.07 -0.98 -14.07
C ALA A 142 -14.68 -1.25 -12.68
N GLU A 143 -13.87 -1.72 -11.72
CA GLU A 143 -14.33 -1.96 -10.35
C GLU A 143 -14.68 -0.64 -9.66
N ASP A 144 -15.71 -0.68 -8.80
CA ASP A 144 -16.07 0.49 -8.01
C ASP A 144 -14.90 0.90 -7.09
N PRO A 145 -14.30 2.08 -7.30
CA PRO A 145 -13.18 2.52 -6.47
C PRO A 145 -13.59 2.80 -5.01
N ALA A 146 -14.87 2.98 -4.75
CA ALA A 146 -15.41 3.27 -3.41
C ALA A 146 -15.88 2.02 -2.66
N ARG A 147 -15.65 0.82 -3.21
CA ARG A 147 -16.02 -0.43 -2.52
C ARG A 147 -15.27 -0.59 -1.20
N THR A 148 -15.94 -1.05 -0.17
CA THR A 148 -15.38 -1.24 1.17
C THR A 148 -14.94 -2.68 1.46
N GLU A 149 -15.18 -3.58 0.53
CA GLU A 149 -14.82 -4.99 0.63
C GLU A 149 -14.00 -5.42 -0.58
N TYR A 150 -13.12 -6.39 -0.40
CA TYR A 150 -12.32 -6.94 -1.49
C TYR A 150 -13.20 -7.57 -2.56
N ALA A 151 -12.95 -7.21 -3.80
CA ALA A 151 -13.46 -7.92 -4.98
C ALA A 151 -12.53 -9.09 -5.34
N THR A 152 -12.99 -9.98 -6.22
CA THR A 152 -12.20 -11.15 -6.65
C THR A 152 -10.92 -10.80 -7.39
N ASN A 153 -10.84 -9.59 -7.94
CA ASN A 153 -9.68 -9.04 -8.68
C ASN A 153 -8.81 -8.11 -7.83
N ASP A 154 -9.01 -8.10 -6.51
CA ASP A 154 -8.17 -7.39 -5.58
C ASP A 154 -7.10 -8.31 -5.00
N PHE A 155 -5.88 -7.81 -4.94
CA PHE A 155 -4.72 -8.58 -4.51
C PHE A 155 -3.94 -7.79 -3.46
N LYS A 156 -3.38 -8.54 -2.50
CA LYS A 156 -2.32 -8.11 -1.62
C LYS A 156 -1.07 -8.94 -1.93
N VAL A 157 0.05 -8.29 -2.16
CA VAL A 157 1.33 -8.94 -2.45
C VAL A 157 2.33 -8.55 -1.38
N PHE A 158 2.98 -9.52 -0.79
CA PHE A 158 4.14 -9.30 0.07
C PHE A 158 5.42 -9.50 -0.74
N LEU A 159 6.33 -8.56 -0.63
CA LEU A 159 7.68 -8.63 -1.16
C LEU A 159 8.63 -8.49 0.02
N ILE A 160 9.22 -9.60 0.42
CA ILE A 160 10.12 -9.64 1.58
C ILE A 160 11.51 -9.19 1.12
N ILE A 161 12.14 -8.35 1.92
CA ILE A 161 13.51 -7.91 1.70
C ILE A 161 14.42 -9.06 2.10
N ASP A 162 15.11 -9.65 1.12
CA ASP A 162 15.99 -10.79 1.35
C ASP A 162 17.34 -10.33 1.91
N GLY A 163 17.73 -10.87 3.06
CA GLY A 163 19.04 -10.65 3.66
C GLY A 163 20.24 -11.10 2.80
N GLU A 164 20.02 -11.79 1.69
CA GLU A 164 21.06 -12.12 0.73
C GLU A 164 21.72 -10.89 0.09
N TYR A 165 20.99 -9.80 0.04
CA TYR A 165 21.46 -8.53 -0.54
C TYR A 165 22.23 -7.64 0.45
N TRP A 166 22.31 -8.04 1.73
CA TRP A 166 22.91 -7.22 2.77
C TRP A 166 24.23 -7.80 3.28
N ASP A 167 25.19 -6.93 3.50
CA ASP A 167 26.46 -7.29 4.15
C ASP A 167 26.32 -7.27 5.68
N THR A 168 25.29 -7.93 6.18
CA THR A 168 25.00 -8.01 7.62
C THR A 168 25.49 -9.32 8.23
N ALA A 169 25.76 -9.31 9.54
CA ALA A 169 26.15 -10.48 10.32
C ALA A 169 25.01 -11.49 10.53
N PHE A 170 23.86 -11.29 9.90
CA PHE A 170 22.73 -12.21 9.97
C PHE A 170 23.05 -13.52 9.24
N ASP A 171 22.73 -14.64 9.87
CA ASP A 171 22.89 -15.96 9.25
C ASP A 171 21.87 -16.15 8.13
N ARG A 172 22.31 -15.87 6.91
CA ARG A 172 21.56 -15.92 5.66
C ARG A 172 21.00 -17.30 5.30
N ASN A 173 21.38 -18.32 6.05
CA ASN A 173 21.01 -19.71 5.76
C ASN A 173 19.79 -20.19 6.54
N MET A 174 19.18 -19.35 7.37
CA MET A 174 18.08 -19.77 8.23
C MET A 174 16.76 -19.95 7.48
N VAL A 175 16.54 -19.30 6.34
CA VAL A 175 15.32 -19.44 5.55
C VAL A 175 15.65 -19.84 4.11
N PRO A 176 15.08 -20.92 3.59
CA PRO A 176 15.26 -21.30 2.18
C PRO A 176 14.83 -20.17 1.24
N LYS A 177 15.60 -19.96 0.15
CA LYS A 177 15.37 -18.86 -0.80
C LYS A 177 13.92 -18.81 -1.31
N GLU A 178 13.35 -19.97 -1.60
CA GLU A 178 11.96 -20.13 -2.04
C GLU A 178 10.90 -19.70 -1.01
N LYS A 179 11.29 -19.49 0.24
CA LYS A 179 10.41 -19.00 1.30
C LYS A 179 10.64 -17.52 1.66
N ARG A 180 11.72 -16.95 1.18
CA ARG A 180 12.12 -15.57 1.49
C ARG A 180 11.49 -14.52 0.57
N GLU A 181 11.02 -14.99 -0.57
CA GLU A 181 10.45 -14.11 -1.59
C GLU A 181 8.97 -14.41 -1.71
N ARG A 182 8.14 -13.37 -1.62
CA ARG A 182 6.86 -13.24 -2.23
C ARG A 182 5.66 -14.08 -1.82
N PHE A 183 4.60 -13.45 -1.94
CA PHE A 183 3.35 -14.05 -1.63
C PHE A 183 2.19 -13.21 -2.18
N ILE A 184 1.22 -13.85 -2.75
CA ILE A 184 -0.02 -13.18 -3.16
C ILE A 184 -1.16 -13.69 -2.32
N SER A 185 -1.87 -12.79 -1.67
CA SER A 185 -3.13 -13.06 -1.01
C SER A 185 -4.27 -12.47 -1.82
N LYS A 186 -5.34 -13.21 -1.97
CA LYS A 186 -6.56 -12.73 -2.61
C LYS A 186 -7.63 -12.47 -1.58
N GLY A 187 -8.41 -11.41 -1.80
CA GLY A 187 -9.45 -11.00 -0.88
C GLY A 187 -10.51 -12.05 -0.64
N THR A 188 -11.27 -12.43 -1.64
CA THR A 188 -12.50 -13.19 -1.44
C THR A 188 -12.38 -14.70 -1.59
N ASP A 189 -11.41 -15.23 -2.31
CA ASP A 189 -11.24 -16.68 -2.43
C ASP A 189 -10.17 -17.25 -1.49
N GLY A 190 -9.62 -16.41 -0.59
CA GLY A 190 -8.86 -16.82 0.58
C GLY A 190 -7.57 -17.60 0.30
N GLY A 191 -7.12 -17.62 -0.94
CA GLY A 191 -5.95 -18.37 -1.34
C GLY A 191 -4.68 -17.58 -1.18
N GLU A 192 -3.79 -18.02 -0.31
CA GLU A 192 -2.40 -17.62 -0.31
C GLU A 192 -1.66 -18.39 -1.38
N ASN A 193 -1.06 -17.68 -2.34
CA ASN A 193 -0.25 -18.29 -3.38
C ASN A 193 1.16 -17.74 -3.31
N VAL A 194 2.11 -18.60 -3.05
CA VAL A 194 3.53 -18.27 -3.16
C VAL A 194 3.87 -18.15 -4.64
N LEU A 195 4.45 -17.01 -5.04
CA LEU A 195 4.97 -16.85 -6.39
C LEU A 195 6.20 -17.75 -6.56
N THR A 196 6.17 -18.61 -7.54
CA THR A 196 7.28 -19.50 -7.88
C THR A 196 7.95 -19.12 -9.19
N GLU A 197 7.26 -18.31 -10.01
CA GLU A 197 7.71 -17.83 -11.30
C GLU A 197 7.03 -16.51 -11.67
N GLY A 198 7.49 -15.87 -12.72
CA GLY A 198 6.88 -14.60 -13.18
C GLY A 198 7.12 -13.44 -12.20
N TYR A 199 8.28 -13.39 -11.59
CA TYR A 199 8.75 -12.25 -10.79
C TYR A 199 10.27 -12.22 -10.79
N GLU A 200 10.82 -11.06 -10.58
CA GLU A 200 12.24 -10.83 -10.30
C GLU A 200 12.36 -9.78 -9.20
N VAL A 201 13.36 -9.89 -8.37
CA VAL A 201 13.68 -8.98 -7.27
C VAL A 201 15.19 -8.75 -7.25
N ALA A 202 15.58 -7.52 -7.03
CA ALA A 202 16.97 -7.15 -6.74
C ALA A 202 17.00 -6.03 -5.70
N ALA A 203 18.06 -6.01 -4.91
CA ALA A 203 18.28 -4.93 -3.97
C ALA A 203 19.77 -4.63 -3.83
N THR A 204 20.09 -3.38 -3.51
CA THR A 204 21.45 -2.92 -3.26
C THR A 204 21.46 -2.04 -2.01
N GLN A 205 22.28 -2.41 -1.03
CA GLN A 205 22.47 -1.60 0.16
C GLN A 205 23.14 -0.27 -0.19
N THR A 206 22.66 0.80 0.40
CA THR A 206 23.23 2.16 0.33
C THR A 206 23.86 2.54 1.67
N THR A 207 24.29 3.78 1.83
CA THR A 207 24.82 4.29 3.10
C THR A 207 23.72 4.60 4.13
N THR A 208 22.48 4.76 3.69
CA THR A 208 21.34 5.19 4.51
C THR A 208 20.14 4.27 4.42
N GLY A 209 20.29 3.10 3.81
CA GLY A 209 19.21 2.18 3.58
C GLY A 209 19.49 1.30 2.36
N PHE A 210 18.58 1.26 1.40
CA PHE A 210 18.72 0.38 0.23
C PHE A 210 17.90 0.86 -0.98
N ILE A 211 18.33 0.43 -2.16
CA ILE A 211 17.49 0.43 -3.37
C ILE A 211 16.87 -0.95 -3.50
N TYR A 212 15.60 -0.98 -3.81
CA TYR A 212 14.86 -2.21 -4.06
C TYR A 212 14.15 -2.14 -5.40
N GLU A 213 14.20 -3.21 -6.15
CA GLU A 213 13.48 -3.36 -7.40
C GLU A 213 12.76 -4.68 -7.44
N ALA A 214 11.56 -4.66 -8.00
CA ALA A 214 10.80 -5.85 -8.31
C ALA A 214 10.05 -5.70 -9.63
N ARG A 215 9.84 -6.81 -10.33
CA ARG A 215 8.80 -6.91 -11.35
C ARG A 215 7.96 -8.15 -11.12
N ILE A 216 6.68 -8.02 -11.38
CA ILE A 216 5.70 -9.10 -11.19
C ILE A 216 4.87 -9.19 -12.46
N ALA A 217 4.84 -10.37 -13.07
CA ALA A 217 4.04 -10.58 -14.26
C ALA A 217 2.54 -10.46 -13.96
N TRP A 218 1.81 -9.75 -14.83
CA TRP A 218 0.35 -9.63 -14.71
C TRP A 218 -0.35 -10.98 -14.68
N ALA A 219 0.26 -12.00 -15.26
CA ALA A 219 -0.21 -13.39 -15.18
C ALA A 219 -0.36 -13.92 -13.75
N ASN A 220 0.44 -13.41 -12.80
CA ASN A 220 0.35 -13.79 -11.39
C ASN A 220 -0.91 -13.26 -10.70
N PHE A 221 -1.55 -12.24 -11.27
CA PHE A 221 -2.80 -11.68 -10.79
C PHE A 221 -4.04 -12.31 -11.45
N ALA A 222 -3.87 -13.35 -12.26
CA ALA A 222 -4.98 -14.16 -12.73
C ALA A 222 -5.31 -15.25 -11.71
N ASN A 223 -6.58 -15.64 -11.65
CA ASN A 223 -7.01 -16.80 -10.89
C ASN A 223 -8.04 -17.60 -11.69
N ARG A 224 -8.51 -18.74 -11.14
CA ARG A 224 -9.48 -19.61 -11.81
C ARG A 224 -10.78 -18.90 -12.25
N ASN A 225 -11.10 -17.77 -11.68
CA ASN A 225 -12.36 -17.05 -11.91
C ASN A 225 -12.13 -15.71 -12.63
N ILE A 226 -10.88 -15.28 -12.80
CA ILE A 226 -10.51 -13.99 -13.37
C ILE A 226 -9.52 -14.23 -14.50
N ALA A 227 -9.80 -13.64 -15.67
CA ALA A 227 -8.83 -13.60 -16.75
C ALA A 227 -7.62 -12.74 -16.37
N GLN A 228 -6.48 -13.02 -16.97
CA GLN A 228 -5.32 -12.16 -16.84
C GLN A 228 -5.68 -10.76 -17.28
N TYR A 229 -5.33 -9.79 -16.43
CA TYR A 229 -5.40 -8.38 -16.77
C TYR A 229 -4.24 -8.01 -17.70
N THR A 230 -4.55 -7.23 -18.73
CA THR A 230 -3.55 -6.61 -19.59
C THR A 230 -3.78 -5.11 -19.49
N PRO A 231 -2.87 -4.35 -18.89
CA PRO A 231 -3.04 -2.92 -18.69
C PRO A 231 -3.00 -2.17 -20.04
N ALA A 232 -3.70 -1.06 -20.09
CA ALA A 232 -3.69 -0.15 -21.22
C ALA A 232 -3.50 1.30 -20.76
N VAL A 233 -2.96 2.13 -21.62
CA VAL A 233 -2.84 3.57 -21.38
C VAL A 233 -4.21 4.16 -21.07
N GLY A 234 -4.30 4.89 -19.97
CA GLY A 234 -5.54 5.49 -19.46
C GLY A 234 -6.33 4.62 -18.48
N ASP A 235 -5.98 3.36 -18.33
CA ASP A 235 -6.54 2.55 -17.23
C ASP A 235 -6.17 3.16 -15.88
N THR A 236 -7.11 3.15 -14.96
CA THR A 236 -6.89 3.60 -13.57
C THR A 236 -7.41 2.55 -12.61
N ILE A 237 -6.53 2.04 -11.77
CA ILE A 237 -6.84 1.00 -10.78
C ILE A 237 -6.75 1.53 -9.36
N ASN A 238 -7.38 0.85 -8.39
CA ASN A 238 -7.04 1.06 -7.00
C ASN A 238 -5.66 0.46 -6.73
N PHE A 239 -4.81 1.21 -6.05
CA PHE A 239 -3.44 0.82 -5.74
C PHE A 239 -2.96 1.48 -4.45
N ASP A 240 -2.22 0.74 -3.65
CA ASP A 240 -1.49 1.30 -2.53
C ASP A 240 -0.17 0.56 -2.31
N PHE A 241 0.70 1.18 -1.54
CA PHE A 241 2.00 0.64 -1.19
C PHE A 241 2.27 0.89 0.28
N LEU A 242 2.71 -0.14 0.98
CA LEU A 242 3.04 -0.08 2.40
C LEU A 242 4.43 -0.65 2.62
N ILE A 243 5.19 -0.03 3.50
CA ILE A 243 6.46 -0.54 4.02
C ILE A 243 6.26 -0.91 5.48
N THR A 244 6.75 -2.07 5.85
CA THR A 244 6.89 -2.52 7.24
C THR A 244 8.35 -2.42 7.62
N ASP A 245 8.62 -1.77 8.73
CA ASP A 245 9.93 -1.69 9.37
C ASP A 245 9.92 -2.46 10.70
N ILE A 246 10.99 -3.22 10.92
CA ILE A 246 11.23 -3.90 12.19
C ILE A 246 12.59 -3.52 12.72
N SER A 247 12.62 -2.49 13.54
CA SER A 247 13.87 -2.02 14.16
C SER A 247 14.42 -2.97 15.22
N TYR A 248 13.64 -3.94 15.70
CA TYR A 248 14.09 -4.88 16.71
C TYR A 248 13.44 -6.26 16.59
N PRO A 249 14.19 -7.28 16.13
CA PRO A 249 13.64 -8.63 15.95
C PRO A 249 13.51 -9.32 17.32
N CYS A 250 12.39 -9.13 17.96
CA CYS A 250 12.10 -9.87 19.19
C CYS A 250 10.81 -10.68 19.00
N PRO A 251 10.87 -12.01 19.01
CA PRO A 251 9.65 -12.82 18.92
C PRO A 251 8.67 -12.43 20.02
N GLY A 252 7.48 -12.00 19.63
CA GLY A 252 6.42 -11.58 20.57
C GLY A 252 6.45 -10.10 20.97
N THR A 253 7.27 -9.27 20.38
CA THR A 253 7.12 -7.82 20.45
C THR A 253 6.32 -7.34 19.25
N GLU A 254 5.21 -6.66 19.52
CA GLU A 254 4.27 -6.21 18.50
C GLU A 254 4.61 -4.81 17.93
N TYR A 255 5.88 -4.44 17.99
CA TYR A 255 6.33 -3.11 17.57
C TYR A 255 6.80 -3.14 16.13
N ILE A 256 5.87 -2.92 15.23
CA ILE A 256 6.07 -3.04 13.78
C ILE A 256 5.56 -1.76 13.13
N PRO A 257 6.36 -0.70 13.07
CA PRO A 257 5.99 0.48 12.31
C PRO A 257 5.62 0.12 10.88
N GLN A 258 4.49 0.63 10.43
CA GLN A 258 4.03 0.46 9.06
C GLN A 258 3.65 1.80 8.47
N MET A 259 4.20 2.10 7.32
CA MET A 259 3.94 3.34 6.60
C MET A 259 3.29 3.04 5.26
N ALA A 260 2.11 3.61 5.01
CA ALA A 260 1.37 3.45 3.77
C ALA A 260 1.32 4.75 2.97
N TRP A 261 1.35 4.65 1.65
CA TRP A 261 1.29 5.81 0.77
C TRP A 261 0.05 6.67 1.00
N THR A 262 -1.13 6.06 1.12
CA THR A 262 -2.37 6.80 1.40
C THR A 262 -2.61 7.09 2.87
N GLY A 263 -1.89 6.44 3.77
CA GLY A 263 -1.95 6.70 5.19
C GLY A 263 -3.26 6.30 5.87
N THR A 264 -3.71 5.08 5.67
CA THR A 264 -4.93 4.60 6.33
C THR A 264 -4.73 3.26 7.01
N ILE A 265 -5.14 3.17 8.28
CA ILE A 265 -5.09 1.92 9.05
C ILE A 265 -6.03 0.84 8.51
N ALA A 266 -6.99 1.21 7.67
CA ALA A 266 -7.93 0.29 7.05
C ALA A 266 -7.43 -0.27 5.71
N ILE A 267 -6.19 0.00 5.32
CA ILE A 267 -5.59 -0.42 4.04
C ILE A 267 -5.73 -1.93 3.81
N ASP A 268 -5.57 -2.73 4.86
CA ASP A 268 -5.64 -4.18 4.78
C ASP A 268 -7.02 -4.76 4.49
N THR A 269 -8.07 -4.01 4.73
CA THR A 269 -9.45 -4.55 4.72
C THR A 269 -10.41 -3.76 3.84
N ASN A 270 -10.05 -2.54 3.47
CA ASN A 270 -10.97 -1.61 2.81
C ASN A 270 -10.36 -0.98 1.55
N PRO A 271 -10.63 -1.53 0.36
CA PRO A 271 -10.09 -1.03 -0.91
C PRO A 271 -10.48 0.41 -1.25
N SER A 272 -11.55 0.96 -0.65
CA SER A 272 -11.93 2.37 -0.85
C SER A 272 -10.88 3.35 -0.29
N GLN A 273 -10.00 2.85 0.55
CA GLN A 273 -8.93 3.64 1.17
C GLN A 273 -7.65 3.63 0.34
N TRP A 274 -7.53 2.73 -0.63
CA TRP A 274 -6.38 2.71 -1.54
C TRP A 274 -6.39 3.92 -2.46
N GLY A 275 -5.22 4.34 -2.87
CA GLY A 275 -5.05 5.37 -3.87
C GLY A 275 -5.49 4.93 -5.27
N ARG A 276 -5.24 5.82 -6.23
CA ARG A 276 -5.56 5.59 -7.65
C ARG A 276 -4.29 5.67 -8.47
N LEU A 277 -3.99 4.61 -9.21
CA LEU A 277 -2.83 4.52 -10.11
C LEU A 277 -3.32 4.54 -11.55
N THR A 278 -2.88 5.53 -12.33
CA THR A 278 -3.21 5.65 -13.75
C THR A 278 -2.01 5.24 -14.60
N PHE A 279 -2.23 4.37 -15.56
CA PHE A 279 -1.22 3.95 -16.52
C PHE A 279 -1.07 4.95 -17.65
N ALA A 280 0.15 5.50 -17.81
CA ALA A 280 0.52 6.46 -18.84
C ALA A 280 1.62 5.91 -19.76
N GLU A 281 1.84 6.60 -20.90
CA GLU A 281 2.96 6.29 -21.80
C GLU A 281 4.32 6.52 -21.12
#